data_5b191e42fa2e275b8bba5a630573874a
#
_entry.id   5b191e42fa2e275b8bba5a630573874a
#
_cell.length_a   1.000
_cell.length_b   1.000
_cell.length_c   1.000
_cell.angle_alpha   90.00
_cell.angle_beta   90.00
_cell.angle_gamma   90.00
#
_symmetry.space_group_name_H-M   'P 1'
#
loop_
_entity.id
_entity.type
_entity.pdbx_description
1 polymer ?
#
loop_
_entity_poly.entity_id
_entity_poly.type
_entity_poly.pdbx_seq_one_letter_code
_entity_poly.pdbx_strand_id
1 'polypeptide(L)'
;MIGWALRWVLLCCGIVLIGIGMLDRGAAVPPNRATESESASRLPSATQRPATSSSNTIVYTADDRGHVILDAAVNGTPVKMLVDTGASLVILTPADARAAGIGPGELTYTRRVSTANGIARMAPVTLREIRIDQLSFYNVPAAVIENLNISLLGMSFLSRLQGYEMRDGKLTISW
;
A
#
# COMPACT_ATOMS: atom_id res chain seq x y z
N MET A 1 4.81 -6.60 -37.85
CA MET A 1 4.30 -7.39 -36.70
C MET A 1 4.15 -6.43 -35.51
N ILE A 2 3.14 -5.56 -35.58
CA ILE A 2 2.84 -4.54 -34.57
C ILE A 2 1.35 -4.70 -34.23
N GLY A 3 0.99 -5.73 -33.51
CA GLY A 3 -0.41 -6.04 -33.25
C GLY A 3 -0.75 -6.62 -31.89
N TRP A 4 0.23 -6.93 -31.07
CA TRP A 4 -0.03 -7.63 -29.80
C TRP A 4 0.11 -6.77 -28.55
N ALA A 5 0.88 -5.70 -28.61
CA ALA A 5 1.04 -4.78 -27.48
C ALA A 5 -0.16 -3.82 -27.25
N LEU A 6 -0.99 -3.59 -28.28
CA LEU A 6 -2.11 -2.64 -28.21
C LEU A 6 -3.40 -3.24 -27.60
N ARG A 7 -3.49 -4.56 -27.42
CA ARG A 7 -4.69 -5.23 -26.88
C ARG A 7 -4.76 -5.25 -25.35
N TRP A 8 -3.65 -5.04 -24.65
CA TRP A 8 -3.60 -5.10 -23.19
C TRP A 8 -3.84 -3.76 -22.49
N VAL A 9 -3.70 -2.64 -23.21
CA VAL A 9 -3.93 -1.30 -22.64
C VAL A 9 -5.42 -0.95 -22.54
N LEU A 10 -6.29 -1.58 -23.31
CA LEU A 10 -7.74 -1.29 -23.31
C LEU A 10 -8.57 -2.11 -22.31
N LEU A 11 -7.98 -3.09 -21.63
CA LEU A 11 -8.70 -3.93 -20.66
C LEU A 11 -8.64 -3.41 -19.22
N CYS A 12 -7.79 -2.45 -18.92
CA CYS A 12 -7.69 -1.85 -17.57
C CYS A 12 -8.54 -0.58 -17.35
N CYS A 13 -9.16 0.00 -18.40
CA CYS A 13 -9.99 1.21 -18.29
C CYS A 13 -11.51 0.96 -18.23
N GLY A 14 -11.97 -0.30 -18.17
CA GLY A 14 -13.37 -0.67 -18.38
C GLY A 14 -14.26 -0.84 -17.14
N ILE A 15 -13.79 -0.66 -15.91
CA ILE A 15 -14.59 -1.01 -14.70
C ILE A 15 -14.79 0.18 -13.73
N VAL A 16 -14.96 1.40 -14.22
CA VAL A 16 -15.26 2.55 -13.32
C VAL A 16 -16.52 3.35 -13.70
N LEU A 17 -17.37 2.88 -14.62
CA LEU A 17 -18.55 3.66 -15.02
C LEU A 17 -19.86 2.84 -14.98
N ILE A 18 -20.21 2.22 -13.87
CA ILE A 18 -21.60 1.81 -13.62
C ILE A 18 -21.92 2.06 -12.16
N GLY A 19 -22.57 3.18 -11.84
CA GLY A 19 -23.09 3.39 -10.50
C GLY A 19 -23.50 4.80 -10.14
N ILE A 20 -23.98 5.64 -11.07
CA ILE A 20 -24.72 6.86 -10.72
C ILE A 20 -25.92 6.98 -11.66
N GLY A 21 -27.07 6.55 -11.17
CA GLY A 21 -28.33 6.79 -11.83
C GLY A 21 -29.50 6.30 -11.02
N MET A 22 -30.33 7.23 -10.57
CA MET A 22 -31.68 7.13 -9.99
C MET A 22 -31.77 7.18 -8.47
N LEU A 23 -32.13 8.35 -7.93
CA LEU A 23 -33.50 8.57 -7.43
C LEU A 23 -33.69 10.06 -7.09
N ASP A 24 -34.26 10.76 -8.08
CA ASP A 24 -34.93 12.04 -7.83
C ASP A 24 -36.39 11.76 -7.53
N ARG A 25 -36.89 12.09 -6.37
CA ARG A 25 -38.30 12.31 -6.09
C ARG A 25 -38.46 13.34 -4.99
N GLY A 26 -38.99 14.46 -5.42
CA GLY A 26 -39.26 15.65 -4.67
C GLY A 26 -40.19 15.47 -3.45
N ALA A 27 -39.99 16.36 -2.53
CA ALA A 27 -41.01 16.79 -1.59
C ALA A 27 -40.79 18.29 -1.32
N ALA A 28 -41.87 19.02 -1.58
CA ALA A 28 -41.98 20.47 -1.45
C ALA A 28 -41.77 20.95 -0.02
N VAL A 29 -41.05 22.06 0.14
CA VAL A 29 -40.90 22.83 1.37
C VAL A 29 -41.89 24.00 1.33
N PRO A 30 -42.73 24.24 2.38
CA PRO A 30 -43.40 25.51 2.57
C PRO A 30 -42.51 26.53 3.31
N PRO A 31 -42.63 27.81 3.02
CA PRO A 31 -41.81 28.82 3.66
C PRO A 31 -42.39 29.19 5.05
N ASN A 32 -41.54 29.19 6.07
CA ASN A 32 -41.88 29.89 7.31
C ASN A 32 -40.90 31.02 7.58
N ARG A 33 -41.50 32.09 8.00
CA ARG A 33 -41.06 33.48 8.05
C ARG A 33 -40.50 33.81 9.44
N ALA A 34 -39.38 34.47 9.42
CA ALA A 34 -38.89 35.44 10.40
C ALA A 34 -39.08 35.19 11.91
N THR A 35 -37.96 35.23 12.63
CA THR A 35 -37.78 36.22 13.70
C THR A 35 -36.29 36.37 13.97
N GLU A 36 -35.81 37.61 13.89
CA GLU A 36 -34.51 38.06 14.36
C GLU A 36 -34.36 37.77 15.85
N SER A 37 -33.21 37.30 16.25
CA SER A 37 -32.65 37.66 17.53
C SER A 37 -31.13 37.52 17.47
N GLU A 38 -30.54 38.65 17.43
CA GLU A 38 -29.12 38.97 17.60
C GLU A 38 -28.65 38.47 18.98
N SER A 39 -27.65 37.59 18.99
CA SER A 39 -26.77 37.46 20.15
C SER A 39 -25.39 36.98 19.68
N ALA A 40 -24.53 37.96 19.58
CA ALA A 40 -23.12 37.78 19.35
C ALA A 40 -22.50 37.00 20.52
N SER A 41 -22.09 35.75 20.25
CA SER A 41 -21.10 35.07 21.08
C SER A 41 -19.91 34.73 20.20
N ARG A 42 -18.92 35.62 20.21
CA ARG A 42 -17.60 35.37 19.63
C ARG A 42 -16.95 34.25 20.42
N LEU A 43 -16.96 33.05 19.88
CA LEU A 43 -16.03 32.00 20.29
C LEU A 43 -14.63 32.39 19.80
N PRO A 44 -13.61 32.30 20.67
CA PRO A 44 -12.24 32.58 20.26
C PRO A 44 -11.84 31.57 19.20
N SER A 45 -11.44 32.09 18.03
CA SER A 45 -10.77 31.33 16.99
C SER A 45 -9.54 30.67 17.63
N ALA A 46 -9.64 29.38 17.90
CA ALA A 46 -8.47 28.60 18.22
C ALA A 46 -7.56 28.63 16.97
N THR A 47 -6.53 29.46 17.05
CA THR A 47 -5.41 29.41 16.14
C THR A 47 -4.85 28.00 16.21
N GLN A 48 -5.23 27.15 15.25
CA GLN A 48 -4.59 25.86 15.04
C GLN A 48 -3.15 26.18 14.63
N ARG A 49 -2.28 26.13 15.62
CA ARG A 49 -0.84 26.07 15.40
C ARG A 49 -0.62 24.85 14.50
N PRO A 50 0.00 24.99 13.31
CA PRO A 50 0.41 23.81 12.56
C PRO A 50 1.34 23.02 13.48
N ALA A 51 0.93 21.81 13.85
CA ALA A 51 1.86 20.87 14.44
C ALA A 51 2.90 20.57 13.35
N THR A 52 4.07 21.16 13.47
CA THR A 52 5.25 20.73 12.73
C THR A 52 5.62 19.36 13.29
N SER A 53 4.91 18.32 12.88
CA SER A 53 5.41 16.97 12.95
C SER A 53 6.62 16.95 12.05
N SER A 54 7.83 16.88 12.62
CA SER A 54 9.01 16.52 11.85
C SER A 54 8.81 15.08 11.39
N SER A 55 8.17 14.89 10.25
CA SER A 55 8.08 13.59 9.62
C SER A 55 9.47 13.25 9.09
N ASN A 56 10.03 12.14 9.54
CA ASN A 56 11.21 11.56 8.92
C ASN A 56 10.81 11.09 7.53
N THR A 57 11.64 11.37 6.54
CA THR A 57 11.39 10.96 5.15
C THR A 57 12.62 10.32 4.55
N ILE A 58 12.38 9.37 3.68
CA ILE A 58 13.40 8.74 2.85
C ILE A 58 12.90 8.66 1.41
N VAL A 59 13.82 8.87 0.44
CA VAL A 59 13.47 8.90 -0.98
C VAL A 59 14.25 7.82 -1.72
N TYR A 60 13.54 7.01 -2.48
CA TYR A 60 14.09 6.01 -3.40
C TYR A 60 13.79 6.39 -4.84
N THR A 61 14.73 6.14 -5.75
CA THR A 61 14.53 6.36 -7.18
C THR A 61 14.08 5.06 -7.85
N ALA A 62 13.09 5.16 -8.72
CA ALA A 62 12.66 4.05 -9.56
C ALA A 62 13.70 3.74 -10.65
N ASP A 63 13.74 2.48 -11.07
CA ASP A 63 14.50 2.05 -12.25
C ASP A 63 13.84 2.53 -13.56
N ASP A 64 14.47 2.22 -14.70
CA ASP A 64 13.99 2.61 -16.04
C ASP A 64 12.61 2.00 -16.39
N ARG A 65 12.14 1.03 -15.61
CA ARG A 65 10.82 0.40 -15.76
C ARG A 65 9.78 0.97 -14.80
N GLY A 66 10.18 1.94 -13.98
CA GLY A 66 9.34 2.53 -12.94
C GLY A 66 9.25 1.69 -11.66
N HIS A 67 10.11 0.69 -11.47
CA HIS A 67 10.13 -0.13 -10.27
C HIS A 67 11.03 0.49 -9.21
N VAL A 68 10.54 0.53 -7.98
CA VAL A 68 11.36 0.89 -6.82
C VAL A 68 11.81 -0.39 -6.12
N ILE A 69 13.11 -0.61 -6.11
CA ILE A 69 13.74 -1.72 -5.41
C ILE A 69 14.59 -1.14 -4.29
N LEU A 70 14.40 -1.66 -3.08
CA LEU A 70 15.13 -1.23 -1.89
C LEU A 70 15.64 -2.42 -1.09
N ASP A 71 16.60 -2.17 -0.22
CA ASP A 71 17.10 -3.15 0.72
C ASP A 71 16.38 -2.98 2.06
N ALA A 72 15.76 -4.06 2.55
CA ALA A 72 15.14 -4.14 3.85
C ALA A 72 15.82 -5.21 4.71
N ALA A 73 15.94 -5.00 6.00
CA ALA A 73 16.35 -6.05 6.92
C ALA A 73 15.12 -6.81 7.42
N VAL A 74 14.96 -8.06 7.01
CA VAL A 74 13.89 -8.97 7.45
C VAL A 74 14.46 -9.88 8.53
N ASN A 75 13.94 -9.79 9.73
CA ASN A 75 14.45 -10.51 10.92
C ASN A 75 15.97 -10.31 11.13
N GLY A 76 16.51 -9.15 10.71
CA GLY A 76 17.92 -8.83 10.76
C GLY A 76 18.73 -9.22 9.52
N THR A 77 18.15 -9.92 8.55
CA THR A 77 18.80 -10.33 7.30
C THR A 77 18.49 -9.36 6.17
N PRO A 78 19.49 -8.84 5.44
CA PRO A 78 19.25 -7.99 4.27
C PRO A 78 18.51 -8.76 3.17
N VAL A 79 17.42 -8.19 2.68
CA VAL A 79 16.59 -8.71 1.60
C VAL A 79 16.29 -7.58 0.62
N LYS A 80 16.56 -7.83 -0.66
CA LYS A 80 16.22 -6.91 -1.73
C LYS A 80 14.74 -7.08 -2.10
N MET A 81 13.97 -6.00 -2.00
CA MET A 81 12.52 -6.02 -2.14
C MET A 81 12.03 -5.02 -3.19
N LEU A 82 11.09 -5.45 -4.00
CA LEU A 82 10.31 -4.58 -4.89
C LEU A 82 9.13 -3.98 -4.11
N VAL A 83 8.98 -2.67 -4.13
CA VAL A 83 7.80 -2.00 -3.56
C VAL A 83 6.59 -2.28 -4.45
N ASP A 84 5.57 -2.91 -3.89
CA ASP A 84 4.38 -3.36 -4.62
C ASP A 84 3.09 -3.04 -3.86
N THR A 85 2.41 -1.97 -4.27
CA THR A 85 1.11 -1.57 -3.69
C THR A 85 -0.05 -2.50 -4.08
N GLY A 86 0.14 -3.36 -5.07
CA GLY A 86 -0.81 -4.40 -5.47
C GLY A 86 -0.74 -5.65 -4.58
N ALA A 87 0.34 -5.84 -3.85
CA ALA A 87 0.48 -6.94 -2.90
C ALA A 87 -0.14 -6.58 -1.54
N SER A 88 -1.12 -7.35 -1.07
CA SER A 88 -1.74 -7.11 0.25
C SER A 88 -0.78 -7.37 1.42
N LEU A 89 0.19 -8.25 1.24
CA LEU A 89 1.14 -8.67 2.27
C LEU A 89 2.57 -8.39 1.81
N VAL A 90 3.49 -8.33 2.77
CA VAL A 90 4.91 -8.54 2.48
C VAL A 90 5.08 -9.99 2.00
N ILE A 91 5.71 -10.16 0.85
CA ILE A 91 5.92 -11.48 0.25
C ILE A 91 7.41 -11.77 0.15
N LEU A 92 7.82 -12.93 0.65
CA LEU A 92 9.20 -13.39 0.53
C LEU A 92 9.32 -14.48 -0.52
N THR A 93 10.46 -14.51 -1.19
CA THR A 93 10.88 -15.71 -1.91
C THR A 93 11.23 -16.81 -0.90
N PRO A 94 11.17 -18.11 -1.29
CA PRO A 94 11.61 -19.20 -0.40
C PRO A 94 13.08 -19.07 0.03
N ALA A 95 13.93 -18.49 -0.83
CA ALA A 95 15.34 -18.26 -0.53
C ALA A 95 15.51 -17.17 0.55
N ASP A 96 14.83 -16.02 0.40
CA ASP A 96 14.89 -14.92 1.37
C ASP A 96 14.26 -15.31 2.70
N ALA A 97 13.15 -16.06 2.68
CA ALA A 97 12.53 -16.58 3.90
C ALA A 97 13.52 -17.46 4.69
N ARG A 98 14.21 -18.38 4.01
CA ARG A 98 15.24 -19.22 4.63
C ARG A 98 16.39 -18.40 5.18
N ALA A 99 16.88 -17.43 4.42
CA ALA A 99 17.95 -16.53 4.87
C ALA A 99 17.52 -15.72 6.10
N ALA A 100 16.24 -15.28 6.17
CA ALA A 100 15.65 -14.57 7.30
C ALA A 100 15.28 -15.47 8.49
N GLY A 101 15.71 -16.75 8.48
CA GLY A 101 15.51 -17.70 9.57
C GLY A 101 14.15 -18.38 9.59
N ILE A 102 13.35 -18.31 8.53
CA ILE A 102 12.09 -19.03 8.38
C ILE A 102 12.36 -20.34 7.65
N GLY A 103 12.45 -21.40 8.40
CA GLY A 103 12.82 -22.72 7.88
C GLY A 103 11.72 -23.39 7.04
N PRO A 104 12.08 -24.35 6.17
CA PRO A 104 11.07 -25.07 5.38
C PRO A 104 10.00 -25.78 6.22
N GLY A 105 10.35 -26.21 7.43
CA GLY A 105 9.41 -26.87 8.35
C GLY A 105 8.34 -25.94 8.94
N GLU A 106 8.55 -24.63 8.84
CA GLU A 106 7.58 -23.62 9.29
C GLU A 106 6.63 -23.21 8.14
N LEU A 107 6.93 -23.61 6.90
CA LEU A 107 6.17 -23.21 5.74
C LEU A 107 5.07 -24.22 5.41
N THR A 108 3.83 -23.88 5.69
CA THR A 108 2.67 -24.67 5.30
C THR A 108 1.94 -23.99 4.14
N TYR A 109 2.13 -24.48 2.94
CA TYR A 109 1.55 -23.93 1.71
C TYR A 109 0.09 -24.34 1.54
N THR A 110 -0.79 -23.73 2.34
CA THR A 110 -2.22 -24.05 2.41
C THR A 110 -3.09 -23.22 1.49
N ARG A 111 -2.56 -22.11 0.95
CA ARG A 111 -3.35 -21.18 0.14
C ARG A 111 -2.83 -21.14 -1.30
N ARG A 112 -3.75 -20.90 -2.24
CA ARG A 112 -3.45 -20.63 -3.63
C ARG A 112 -3.71 -19.15 -3.90
N VAL A 113 -2.80 -18.50 -4.62
CA VAL A 113 -2.91 -17.08 -5.00
C VAL A 113 -2.69 -16.94 -6.49
N SER A 114 -3.39 -16.00 -7.10
CA SER A 114 -3.12 -15.58 -8.47
C SER A 114 -2.00 -14.56 -8.45
N THR A 115 -0.98 -14.77 -9.25
CA THR A 115 0.15 -13.86 -9.47
C THR A 115 0.25 -13.51 -10.95
N ALA A 116 1.08 -12.54 -11.31
CA ALA A 116 1.35 -12.22 -12.71
C ALA A 116 1.89 -13.42 -13.50
N ASN A 117 2.54 -14.38 -12.82
CA ASN A 117 3.12 -15.58 -13.41
C ASN A 117 2.17 -16.80 -13.33
N GLY A 118 0.90 -16.60 -12.95
CA GLY A 118 -0.09 -17.66 -12.80
C GLY A 118 -0.41 -18.00 -11.35
N ILE A 119 -1.00 -19.18 -11.12
CA ILE A 119 -1.39 -19.64 -9.79
C ILE A 119 -0.17 -20.20 -9.07
N ALA A 120 0.12 -19.70 -7.88
CA ALA A 120 1.19 -20.16 -7.00
C ALA A 120 0.64 -20.60 -5.64
N ARG A 121 1.41 -21.42 -4.92
CA ARG A 121 1.11 -21.79 -3.54
C ARG A 121 1.73 -20.78 -2.58
N MET A 122 1.03 -20.49 -1.49
CA MET A 122 1.40 -19.51 -0.50
C MET A 122 1.36 -20.11 0.91
N ALA A 123 2.42 -19.85 1.69
CA ALA A 123 2.51 -20.15 3.10
C ALA A 123 2.44 -18.82 3.90
N PRO A 124 1.37 -18.57 4.69
CA PRO A 124 1.31 -17.42 5.57
C PRO A 124 2.38 -17.51 6.67
N VAL A 125 3.03 -16.39 6.95
CA VAL A 125 4.03 -16.26 8.03
C VAL A 125 3.86 -14.90 8.72
N THR A 126 4.49 -14.73 9.87
CA THR A 126 4.62 -13.44 10.55
C THR A 126 6.10 -13.12 10.72
N LEU A 127 6.52 -11.99 10.18
CA LEU A 127 7.89 -11.50 10.38
C LEU A 127 8.01 -10.88 11.76
N ARG A 128 9.06 -11.23 12.50
CA ARG A 128 9.35 -10.61 13.80
C ARG A 128 9.60 -9.12 13.63
N GLU A 129 10.42 -8.77 12.63
CA GLU A 129 10.80 -7.40 12.31
C GLU A 129 11.02 -7.26 10.81
N ILE A 130 10.62 -6.12 10.27
CA ILE A 130 11.12 -5.62 8.99
C ILE A 130 11.58 -4.18 9.19
N ARG A 131 12.82 -3.87 8.77
CA ARG A 131 13.44 -2.57 8.95
C ARG A 131 13.93 -2.03 7.62
N ILE A 132 13.61 -0.76 7.38
CA ILE A 132 14.11 0.01 6.25
C ILE A 132 14.77 1.26 6.84
N ASP A 133 16.08 1.36 6.70
CA ASP A 133 16.88 2.42 7.33
C ASP A 133 16.61 2.54 8.85
N GLN A 134 16.03 3.64 9.32
CA GLN A 134 15.67 3.88 10.72
C GLN A 134 14.25 3.42 11.09
N LEU A 135 13.43 3.06 10.10
CA LEU A 135 12.06 2.65 10.30
C LEU A 135 11.96 1.14 10.54
N SER A 136 11.43 0.74 11.68
CA SER A 136 11.19 -0.66 12.03
C SER A 136 9.73 -0.93 12.34
N PHE A 137 9.18 -2.00 11.79
CA PHE A 137 7.89 -2.55 12.18
C PHE A 137 8.04 -3.99 12.64
N TYR A 138 7.29 -4.32 13.69
CA TYR A 138 7.29 -5.65 14.30
C TYR A 138 5.99 -6.39 14.03
N ASN A 139 6.04 -7.72 14.09
CA ASN A 139 4.89 -8.61 13.91
C ASN A 139 4.16 -8.29 12.59
N VAL A 140 4.91 -8.25 11.48
CA VAL A 140 4.35 -7.89 10.18
C VAL A 140 3.77 -9.13 9.51
N PRO A 141 2.46 -9.15 9.18
CA PRO A 141 1.87 -10.22 8.40
C PRO A 141 2.54 -10.33 7.03
N ALA A 142 2.96 -11.53 6.68
CA ALA A 142 3.68 -11.80 5.45
C ALA A 142 3.30 -13.17 4.89
N ALA A 143 3.85 -13.50 3.75
CA ALA A 143 3.72 -14.83 3.19
C ALA A 143 4.98 -15.22 2.41
N VAL A 144 5.20 -16.51 2.24
CA VAL A 144 6.18 -17.06 1.30
C VAL A 144 5.44 -17.62 0.10
N ILE A 145 5.83 -17.21 -1.11
CA ILE A 145 5.22 -17.69 -2.36
C ILE A 145 6.26 -18.47 -3.15
N GLU A 146 5.87 -19.70 -3.56
CA GLU A 146 6.70 -20.51 -4.46
C GLU A 146 6.88 -19.81 -5.82
N ASN A 147 8.03 -20.03 -6.44
CA ASN A 147 8.35 -19.54 -7.79
C ASN A 147 8.31 -17.99 -7.94
N LEU A 148 8.51 -17.27 -6.86
CA LEU A 148 8.70 -15.84 -6.90
C LEU A 148 10.20 -15.51 -7.11
N ASN A 149 10.49 -14.56 -7.99
CA ASN A 149 11.87 -14.18 -8.35
C ASN A 149 12.45 -13.07 -7.48
N ILE A 150 11.61 -12.25 -6.88
CA ILE A 150 12.00 -11.14 -6.00
C ILE A 150 10.96 -10.98 -4.89
N SER A 151 11.41 -10.68 -3.68
CA SER A 151 10.52 -10.40 -2.55
C SER A 151 9.80 -9.07 -2.75
N LEU A 152 8.57 -8.95 -2.23
CA LEU A 152 7.70 -7.79 -2.40
C LEU A 152 7.45 -7.09 -1.06
N LEU A 153 7.58 -5.77 -1.04
CA LEU A 153 7.19 -4.92 0.07
C LEU A 153 5.76 -4.45 -0.15
N GLY A 154 4.80 -5.18 0.42
CA GLY A 154 3.37 -4.97 0.19
C GLY A 154 2.68 -4.15 1.27
N MET A 155 1.34 -4.10 1.17
CA MET A 155 0.49 -3.22 1.99
C MET A 155 0.50 -3.54 3.47
N SER A 156 0.81 -4.77 3.91
CA SER A 156 0.97 -5.06 5.34
C SER A 156 2.10 -4.29 6.02
N PHE A 157 3.04 -3.75 5.23
CA PHE A 157 4.05 -2.78 5.65
C PHE A 157 3.65 -1.35 5.28
N LEU A 158 3.34 -1.09 4.01
CA LEU A 158 3.13 0.26 3.48
C LEU A 158 1.99 1.01 4.16
N SER A 159 0.92 0.32 4.57
CA SER A 159 -0.21 0.93 5.28
C SER A 159 0.10 1.36 6.72
N ARG A 160 1.25 1.00 7.27
CA ARG A 160 1.70 1.43 8.61
C ARG A 160 2.51 2.73 8.58
N LEU A 161 2.85 3.21 7.38
CA LEU A 161 3.54 4.48 7.18
C LEU A 161 2.59 5.65 7.44
N GLN A 162 3.12 6.80 7.82
CA GLN A 162 2.35 8.05 7.82
C GLN A 162 1.93 8.43 6.40
N GLY A 163 2.81 8.17 5.43
CA GLY A 163 2.53 8.36 4.02
C GLY A 163 3.58 7.73 3.12
N TYR A 164 3.18 7.47 1.90
CA TYR A 164 4.08 7.17 0.80
C TYR A 164 3.53 7.80 -0.47
N GLU A 165 4.41 8.33 -1.29
CA GLU A 165 4.06 9.02 -2.54
C GLU A 165 5.02 8.62 -3.65
N MET A 166 4.48 8.29 -4.81
CA MET A 166 5.25 8.11 -6.03
C MET A 166 5.07 9.33 -6.93
N ARG A 167 6.13 10.08 -7.15
CA ARG A 167 6.13 11.26 -8.03
C ARG A 167 7.46 11.36 -8.78
N ASP A 168 7.39 11.66 -10.08
CA ASP A 168 8.55 11.90 -10.93
C ASP A 168 9.63 10.79 -10.84
N GLY A 169 9.18 9.52 -10.81
CA GLY A 169 10.07 8.37 -10.68
C GLY A 169 10.74 8.25 -9.31
N LYS A 170 10.21 8.91 -8.28
CA LYS A 170 10.71 8.83 -6.90
C LYS A 170 9.61 8.38 -5.96
N LEU A 171 9.93 7.42 -5.11
CA LEU A 171 9.11 7.03 -3.97
C LEU A 171 9.60 7.77 -2.73
N THR A 172 8.74 8.58 -2.14
CA THR A 172 8.97 9.20 -0.82
C THR A 172 8.17 8.43 0.22
N ILE A 173 8.83 7.98 1.27
CA ILE A 173 8.23 7.31 2.44
C ILE A 173 8.35 8.27 3.63
N SER A 174 7.28 8.41 4.43
CA SER A 174 7.25 9.25 5.65
C SER A 174 6.71 8.48 6.86
N TRP A 175 7.30 8.74 8.07
CA TRP A 175 6.92 8.11 9.35
C TRP A 175 7.18 8.99 10.57
#